data_a19b016411ef0a82ebb880c1ded47e80
#
_entry.id   a19b016411ef0a82ebb880c1ded47e80
#
_cell.length_a   1.000
_cell.length_b   1.000
_cell.length_c   1.000
_cell.angle_alpha   90.00
_cell.angle_beta   90.00
_cell.angle_gamma   90.00
#
_symmetry.space_group_name_H-M   'P 1'
#
loop_
_entity.id
_entity.type
_entity.pdbx_description
1 polymer ?
#
loop_
_entity_poly.entity_id
_entity_poly.type
_entity_poly.pdbx_seq_one_letter_code
_entity_poly.pdbx_strand_id
1 'polypeptide(L)'
;SDRCAAVTGMVLSLQGNAITISRHLWDEGVRDGKTLRDLIFRNWGKRTFTFGVVFPHSPAFLLLRRWLREGCVSPSEVRIVVIHPAQMYPTLKLGYIDGFCAGEPWTSLAVEAEAGVCVATSRELFPLHPEKVLMVRHDFAETRASEHERLIAALLEACAFCDQPANRPLISEMLAQPQYVNAPTDCLKNIVGVEESDGSGTAGAPLNIFYKYN
;
A
#
# COMPACT_ATOMS: atom_id res chain seq x y z
N SER A 1 -26.72 19.17 4.39
CA SER A 1 -25.77 18.24 4.99
C SER A 1 -24.61 19.03 5.54
N ASP A 2 -24.50 19.05 6.86
CA ASP A 2 -23.40 19.72 7.55
C ASP A 2 -22.10 19.07 7.12
N ARG A 3 -21.35 19.75 6.24
CA ARG A 3 -19.99 19.36 5.92
C ARG A 3 -19.14 19.62 7.15
N CYS A 4 -18.78 18.57 7.87
CA CYS A 4 -17.85 18.71 8.97
C CYS A 4 -16.48 19.10 8.40
N ALA A 5 -16.03 20.32 8.68
CA ALA A 5 -14.70 20.75 8.32
C ALA A 5 -13.66 19.93 9.09
N ALA A 6 -12.62 19.47 8.41
CA ALA A 6 -11.51 18.72 9.01
C ALA A 6 -10.19 19.41 8.69
N VAL A 7 -9.23 19.24 9.57
CA VAL A 7 -7.85 19.74 9.41
C VAL A 7 -6.86 18.59 9.57
N THR A 8 -5.74 18.70 8.88
CA THR A 8 -4.63 17.75 8.95
C THR A 8 -3.43 18.46 9.55
N GLY A 9 -2.98 18.01 10.71
CA GLY A 9 -1.83 18.58 11.42
C GLY A 9 -0.51 17.83 11.21
N MET A 10 -0.58 16.60 10.66
CA MET A 10 0.59 15.74 10.56
C MET A 10 0.42 14.69 9.47
N VAL A 11 1.50 14.39 8.75
CA VAL A 11 1.63 13.20 7.89
C VAL A 11 2.25 12.07 8.70
N LEU A 12 1.54 10.95 8.84
CA LEU A 12 1.99 9.80 9.64
C LEU A 12 2.91 8.87 8.85
N SER A 13 2.64 8.67 7.57
CA SER A 13 3.48 7.87 6.69
C SER A 13 3.38 8.30 5.24
N LEU A 14 4.46 8.04 4.52
CA LEU A 14 4.56 8.25 3.09
C LEU A 14 4.66 6.91 2.37
N GLN A 15 4.06 6.80 1.16
CA GLN A 15 4.23 5.63 0.29
C GLN A 15 3.70 4.31 0.89
N GLY A 16 4.27 3.16 0.48
CA GLY A 16 3.92 1.84 1.03
C GLY A 16 2.81 1.11 0.28
N ASN A 17 2.22 1.72 -0.77
CA ASN A 17 1.32 1.01 -1.69
C ASN A 17 2.09 0.48 -2.89
N ALA A 18 1.61 -0.63 -3.44
CA ALA A 18 2.15 -1.19 -4.67
C ALA A 18 1.04 -1.79 -5.54
N ILE A 19 1.32 -1.91 -6.84
CA ILE A 19 0.49 -2.61 -7.80
C ILE A 19 1.08 -4.00 -7.98
N THR A 20 0.28 -4.98 -7.61
CA THR A 20 0.59 -6.40 -7.72
C THR A 20 -0.32 -7.03 -8.74
N ILE A 21 0.25 -7.72 -9.72
CA ILE A 21 -0.50 -8.53 -10.69
C ILE A 21 -0.35 -10.01 -10.38
N SER A 22 -1.28 -10.83 -10.83
CA SER A 22 -1.17 -12.28 -10.68
C SER A 22 0.03 -12.84 -11.44
N ARG A 23 0.60 -13.95 -10.96
CA ARG A 23 1.62 -14.69 -11.70
C ARG A 23 1.16 -15.02 -13.12
N HIS A 24 -0.11 -15.37 -13.28
CA HIS A 24 -0.69 -15.65 -14.59
C HIS A 24 -0.59 -14.46 -15.56
N LEU A 25 -0.93 -13.24 -15.13
CA LEU A 25 -0.75 -12.05 -15.97
C LEU A 25 0.72 -11.80 -16.31
N TRP A 26 1.61 -12.01 -15.34
CA TRP A 26 3.05 -11.90 -15.57
C TRP A 26 3.52 -12.88 -16.64
N ASP A 27 3.05 -14.14 -16.59
CA ASP A 27 3.41 -15.19 -17.56
C ASP A 27 2.82 -14.91 -18.95
N GLU A 28 1.67 -14.22 -19.03
CA GLU A 28 1.09 -13.69 -20.27
C GLU A 28 1.83 -12.46 -20.85
N GLY A 29 2.90 -12.00 -20.17
CA GLY A 29 3.77 -10.92 -20.64
C GLY A 29 3.46 -9.54 -20.09
N VAL A 30 2.54 -9.39 -19.13
CA VAL A 30 2.26 -8.10 -18.50
C VAL A 30 3.42 -7.69 -17.59
N ARG A 31 3.93 -6.47 -17.80
CA ARG A 31 5.01 -5.87 -17.02
C ARG A 31 4.66 -4.46 -16.54
N ASP A 32 3.79 -3.80 -17.26
CA ASP A 32 3.34 -2.43 -17.03
C ASP A 32 1.94 -2.22 -17.61
N GLY A 33 1.42 -1.00 -17.48
CA GLY A 33 0.10 -0.65 -18.03
C GLY A 33 0.03 -0.76 -19.57
N LYS A 34 1.15 -0.59 -20.29
CA LYS A 34 1.17 -0.69 -21.77
C LYS A 34 1.03 -2.14 -22.23
N THR A 35 1.78 -3.04 -21.62
CA THR A 35 1.70 -4.48 -21.89
C THR A 35 0.35 -5.07 -21.47
N LEU A 36 -0.25 -4.54 -20.38
CA LEU A 36 -1.63 -4.86 -20.01
C LEU A 36 -2.62 -4.41 -21.08
N ARG A 37 -2.49 -3.21 -21.62
CA ARG A 37 -3.34 -2.71 -22.70
C ARG A 37 -3.28 -3.63 -23.92
N ASP A 38 -2.07 -4.03 -24.33
CA ASP A 38 -1.91 -4.93 -25.47
C ASP A 38 -2.59 -6.29 -25.23
N LEU A 39 -2.56 -6.78 -24.00
CA LEU A 39 -3.24 -8.00 -23.60
C LEU A 39 -4.77 -7.82 -23.62
N ILE A 40 -5.29 -6.68 -23.14
CA ILE A 40 -6.71 -6.32 -23.21
C ILE A 40 -7.20 -6.33 -24.66
N PHE A 41 -6.46 -5.70 -25.58
CA PHE A 41 -6.84 -5.67 -27.00
C PHE A 41 -6.87 -7.07 -27.63
N ARG A 42 -5.89 -7.92 -27.33
CA ARG A 42 -5.88 -9.31 -27.81
C ARG A 42 -7.04 -10.14 -27.30
N ASN A 43 -7.58 -9.80 -26.14
CA ASN A 43 -8.70 -10.50 -25.49
C ASN A 43 -10.01 -9.71 -25.50
N TRP A 44 -10.13 -8.70 -26.38
CA TRP A 44 -11.31 -7.84 -26.45
C TRP A 44 -12.60 -8.66 -26.62
N GLY A 45 -13.58 -8.41 -25.75
CA GLY A 45 -14.85 -9.12 -25.73
C GLY A 45 -14.83 -10.57 -25.24
N LYS A 46 -13.64 -11.11 -24.88
CA LYS A 46 -13.47 -12.49 -24.39
C LYS A 46 -13.19 -12.60 -22.90
N ARG A 47 -12.48 -11.61 -22.34
CA ARG A 47 -12.06 -11.59 -20.93
C ARG A 47 -12.15 -10.17 -20.37
N THR A 48 -12.62 -10.06 -19.14
CA THR A 48 -12.59 -8.80 -18.38
C THR A 48 -11.52 -8.92 -17.30
N PHE A 49 -10.56 -7.99 -17.33
CA PHE A 49 -9.51 -7.94 -16.31
C PHE A 49 -10.02 -7.21 -15.07
N THR A 50 -9.84 -7.82 -13.91
CA THR A 50 -10.40 -7.32 -12.64
C THR A 50 -9.28 -6.96 -11.67
N PHE A 51 -9.32 -5.73 -11.12
CA PHE A 51 -8.34 -5.24 -10.15
C PHE A 51 -9.01 -4.89 -8.82
N GLY A 52 -8.38 -5.31 -7.71
CA GLY A 52 -8.82 -5.02 -6.36
C GLY A 52 -8.25 -3.71 -5.85
N VAL A 53 -9.05 -2.94 -5.11
CA VAL A 53 -8.64 -1.77 -4.33
C VAL A 53 -9.31 -1.80 -2.97
N VAL A 54 -8.70 -1.14 -1.97
CA VAL A 54 -9.21 -1.14 -0.59
C VAL A 54 -10.52 -0.35 -0.46
N PHE A 55 -10.57 0.81 -1.13
CA PHE A 55 -11.72 1.72 -1.04
C PHE A 55 -11.74 2.68 -2.26
N PRO A 56 -12.92 3.08 -2.75
CA PRO A 56 -13.04 4.14 -3.74
C PRO A 56 -12.46 5.44 -3.18
N HIS A 57 -11.68 6.15 -3.99
CA HIS A 57 -11.00 7.40 -3.59
C HIS A 57 -9.81 7.23 -2.60
N SER A 58 -9.40 5.99 -2.29
CA SER A 58 -8.18 5.75 -1.53
C SER A 58 -6.92 6.09 -2.34
N PRO A 59 -5.76 6.34 -1.69
CA PRO A 59 -4.48 6.46 -2.40
C PRO A 59 -4.22 5.27 -3.33
N ALA A 60 -4.50 4.04 -2.89
CA ALA A 60 -4.37 2.84 -3.71
C ALA A 60 -5.22 2.88 -5.00
N PHE A 61 -6.46 3.38 -4.91
CA PHE A 61 -7.31 3.56 -6.09
C PHE A 61 -6.75 4.61 -7.06
N LEU A 62 -6.24 5.73 -6.55
CA LEU A 62 -5.65 6.78 -7.37
C LEU A 62 -4.35 6.31 -8.05
N LEU A 63 -3.52 5.54 -7.34
CA LEU A 63 -2.31 4.94 -7.89
C LEU A 63 -2.61 3.92 -8.98
N LEU A 64 -3.59 3.04 -8.76
CA LEU A 64 -4.02 2.09 -9.80
C LEU A 64 -4.52 2.82 -11.05
N ARG A 65 -5.36 3.85 -10.88
CA ARG A 65 -5.83 4.68 -12.00
C ARG A 65 -4.70 5.38 -12.73
N ARG A 66 -3.68 5.85 -12.02
CA ARG A 66 -2.51 6.47 -12.61
C ARG A 66 -1.72 5.46 -13.46
N TRP A 67 -1.43 4.28 -12.92
CA TRP A 67 -0.73 3.21 -13.62
C TRP A 67 -1.48 2.77 -14.90
N LEU A 68 -2.79 2.59 -14.81
CA LEU A 68 -3.63 2.28 -15.97
C LEU A 68 -3.56 3.39 -17.03
N ARG A 69 -3.66 4.66 -16.61
CA ARG A 69 -3.58 5.82 -17.50
C ARG A 69 -2.22 5.95 -18.19
N GLU A 70 -1.12 5.69 -17.50
CA GLU A 70 0.23 5.69 -18.07
C GLU A 70 0.37 4.59 -19.16
N GLY A 71 -0.35 3.48 -19.03
CA GLY A 71 -0.51 2.46 -20.05
C GLY A 71 -1.56 2.77 -21.12
N CYS A 72 -2.23 3.92 -21.06
CA CYS A 72 -3.37 4.27 -21.91
C CYS A 72 -4.53 3.27 -21.81
N VAL A 73 -4.73 2.65 -20.66
CA VAL A 73 -5.89 1.79 -20.33
C VAL A 73 -7.01 2.67 -19.77
N SER A 74 -8.18 2.65 -20.40
CA SER A 74 -9.37 3.33 -19.89
C SER A 74 -9.93 2.60 -18.65
N PRO A 75 -10.45 3.32 -17.64
CA PRO A 75 -11.16 2.67 -16.52
C PRO A 75 -12.35 1.79 -16.94
N SER A 76 -12.92 2.01 -18.12
CA SER A 76 -14.00 1.19 -18.67
C SER A 76 -13.54 -0.13 -19.30
N GLU A 77 -12.24 -0.28 -19.53
CA GLU A 77 -11.64 -1.49 -20.13
C GLU A 77 -11.27 -2.55 -19.06
N VAL A 78 -11.33 -2.16 -17.79
CA VAL A 78 -11.06 -3.04 -16.66
C VAL A 78 -12.17 -2.94 -15.62
N ARG A 79 -12.34 -3.97 -14.82
CA ARG A 79 -13.25 -3.96 -13.68
C ARG A 79 -12.45 -3.64 -12.40
N ILE A 80 -12.85 -2.61 -11.67
CA ILE A 80 -12.26 -2.31 -10.36
C ILE A 80 -13.26 -2.69 -9.27
N VAL A 81 -12.82 -3.49 -8.31
CA VAL A 81 -13.64 -4.01 -7.21
C VAL A 81 -13.05 -3.62 -5.86
N VAL A 82 -13.91 -3.41 -4.88
CA VAL A 82 -13.49 -3.12 -3.50
C VAL A 82 -13.32 -4.43 -2.76
N ILE A 83 -12.14 -4.63 -2.18
CA ILE A 83 -11.77 -5.84 -1.44
C ILE A 83 -11.07 -5.42 -0.15
N HIS A 84 -11.42 -6.09 0.96
CA HIS A 84 -10.71 -5.87 2.22
C HIS A 84 -9.22 -6.26 2.08
N PRO A 85 -8.27 -5.47 2.62
CA PRO A 85 -6.83 -5.71 2.44
C PRO A 85 -6.39 -7.16 2.69
N ALA A 86 -6.82 -7.76 3.79
CA ALA A 86 -6.49 -9.15 4.13
C ALA A 86 -7.03 -10.20 3.14
N GLN A 87 -7.96 -9.82 2.27
CA GLN A 87 -8.51 -10.69 1.22
C GLN A 87 -7.86 -10.48 -0.15
N MET A 88 -6.99 -9.47 -0.31
CA MET A 88 -6.33 -9.19 -1.59
C MET A 88 -5.52 -10.38 -2.10
N TYR A 89 -4.57 -10.85 -1.29
CA TYR A 89 -3.74 -12.01 -1.62
C TYR A 89 -4.55 -13.30 -1.84
N PRO A 90 -5.45 -13.73 -0.93
CA PRO A 90 -6.28 -14.92 -1.16
C PRO A 90 -7.10 -14.84 -2.44
N THR A 91 -7.70 -13.69 -2.73
CA THR A 91 -8.54 -13.48 -3.91
C THR A 91 -7.71 -13.51 -5.20
N LEU A 92 -6.48 -12.95 -5.18
CA LEU A 92 -5.53 -13.04 -6.28
C LEU A 92 -5.11 -14.50 -6.53
N LYS A 93 -4.72 -15.21 -5.47
CA LYS A 93 -4.29 -16.62 -5.54
C LYS A 93 -5.36 -17.54 -6.12
N LEU A 94 -6.62 -17.27 -5.80
CA LEU A 94 -7.76 -18.03 -6.32
C LEU A 94 -8.19 -17.62 -7.75
N GLY A 95 -7.55 -16.59 -8.33
CA GLY A 95 -7.85 -16.13 -9.68
C GLY A 95 -9.14 -15.34 -9.83
N TYR A 96 -9.73 -14.85 -8.73
CA TYR A 96 -10.92 -13.99 -8.78
C TYR A 96 -10.61 -12.55 -9.18
N ILE A 97 -9.36 -12.13 -9.01
CA ILE A 97 -8.83 -10.87 -9.53
C ILE A 97 -7.52 -11.11 -10.26
N ASP A 98 -7.22 -10.24 -11.21
CA ASP A 98 -5.99 -10.29 -12.01
C ASP A 98 -4.86 -9.48 -11.39
N GLY A 99 -5.19 -8.54 -10.50
CA GLY A 99 -4.24 -7.74 -9.76
C GLY A 99 -4.92 -6.89 -8.70
N PHE A 100 -4.13 -6.18 -7.91
CA PHE A 100 -4.62 -5.24 -6.92
C PHE A 100 -3.64 -4.11 -6.66
N CYS A 101 -4.13 -3.02 -6.05
CA CYS A 101 -3.30 -2.01 -5.42
C CYS A 101 -3.67 -1.92 -3.94
N ALA A 102 -2.69 -2.14 -3.08
CA ALA A 102 -2.85 -2.09 -1.63
C ALA A 102 -1.53 -1.70 -0.95
N GLY A 103 -1.63 -1.33 0.33
CA GLY A 103 -0.47 -1.15 1.19
C GLY A 103 0.16 -2.48 1.59
N GLU A 104 1.36 -2.42 2.15
CA GLU A 104 2.00 -3.60 2.76
C GLU A 104 1.20 -4.08 4.01
N PRO A 105 1.24 -5.38 4.33
CA PRO A 105 2.11 -6.46 3.80
C PRO A 105 1.53 -7.24 2.60
N TRP A 106 0.42 -6.82 2.04
CA TRP A 106 -0.37 -7.63 1.11
C TRP A 106 0.34 -7.90 -0.21
N THR A 107 1.17 -6.95 -0.69
CA THR A 107 2.04 -7.16 -1.84
C THR A 107 3.14 -8.19 -1.53
N SER A 108 3.86 -8.00 -0.43
CA SER A 108 4.92 -8.91 -0.02
C SER A 108 4.42 -10.34 0.19
N LEU A 109 3.27 -10.51 0.84
CA LEU A 109 2.64 -11.83 0.99
C LEU A 109 2.30 -12.49 -0.35
N ALA A 110 1.81 -11.74 -1.33
CA ALA A 110 1.49 -12.29 -2.65
C ALA A 110 2.77 -12.69 -3.42
N VAL A 111 3.85 -11.92 -3.26
CA VAL A 111 5.15 -12.19 -3.89
C VAL A 111 5.85 -13.40 -3.25
N GLU A 112 5.93 -13.45 -1.92
CA GLU A 112 6.52 -14.58 -1.17
C GLU A 112 5.81 -15.91 -1.45
N ALA A 113 4.48 -15.85 -1.64
CA ALA A 113 3.69 -17.03 -2.00
C ALA A 113 3.67 -17.34 -3.50
N GLU A 114 4.51 -16.68 -4.31
CA GLU A 114 4.59 -16.81 -5.76
C GLU A 114 3.25 -16.64 -6.51
N ALA A 115 2.24 -16.08 -5.84
CA ALA A 115 0.92 -15.86 -6.43
C ALA A 115 0.85 -14.53 -7.22
N GLY A 116 1.74 -13.59 -6.92
CA GLY A 116 1.77 -12.28 -7.53
C GLY A 116 3.16 -11.76 -7.82
N VAL A 117 3.21 -10.70 -8.62
CA VAL A 117 4.43 -9.95 -8.94
C VAL A 117 4.14 -8.46 -8.74
N CYS A 118 4.98 -7.77 -7.99
CA CYS A 118 4.94 -6.32 -7.88
C CYS A 118 5.46 -5.69 -9.17
N VAL A 119 4.63 -4.91 -9.85
CA VAL A 119 4.96 -4.28 -11.14
C VAL A 119 5.15 -2.77 -11.06
N ALA A 120 4.70 -2.15 -9.98
CA ALA A 120 4.94 -0.73 -9.70
C ALA A 120 4.73 -0.44 -8.22
N THR A 121 5.60 0.38 -7.66
CA THR A 121 5.48 0.90 -6.29
C THR A 121 4.91 2.32 -6.30
N SER A 122 4.32 2.72 -5.19
CA SER A 122 3.88 4.10 -5.01
C SER A 122 5.04 5.10 -5.10
N ARG A 123 6.26 4.69 -4.73
CA ARG A 123 7.47 5.51 -4.87
C ARG A 123 7.76 5.86 -6.33
N GLU A 124 7.59 4.91 -7.23
CA GLU A 124 7.80 5.10 -8.67
C GLU A 124 6.68 5.92 -9.30
N LEU A 125 5.43 5.61 -8.95
CA LEU A 125 4.27 6.26 -9.53
C LEU A 125 4.07 7.69 -9.03
N PHE A 126 4.26 7.92 -7.74
CA PHE A 126 4.07 9.24 -7.12
C PHE A 126 5.00 9.41 -5.92
N PRO A 127 6.26 9.86 -6.13
CA PRO A 127 7.23 10.03 -5.06
C PRO A 127 6.71 10.92 -3.93
N LEU A 128 6.99 10.53 -2.69
CA LEU A 128 6.65 11.28 -1.47
C LEU A 128 5.14 11.55 -1.26
N HIS A 129 4.24 10.77 -1.88
CA HIS A 129 2.83 10.97 -1.63
C HIS A 129 2.47 10.59 -0.17
N PRO A 130 1.60 11.37 0.49
CA PRO A 130 1.08 11.02 1.81
C PRO A 130 0.23 9.74 1.71
N GLU A 131 0.50 8.78 2.61
CA GLU A 131 -0.30 7.55 2.71
C GLU A 131 -1.28 7.65 3.87
N LYS A 132 -0.79 8.05 5.03
CA LYS A 132 -1.62 8.27 6.21
C LYS A 132 -1.36 9.64 6.81
N VAL A 133 -2.45 10.28 7.24
CA VAL A 133 -2.40 11.60 7.86
C VAL A 133 -3.22 11.60 9.16
N LEU A 134 -2.83 12.42 10.12
CA LEU A 134 -3.69 12.72 11.25
C LEU A 134 -4.74 13.74 10.80
N MET A 135 -5.99 13.30 10.75
CA MET A 135 -7.11 14.16 10.43
C MET A 135 -8.02 14.28 11.66
N VAL A 136 -8.29 15.51 12.08
CA VAL A 136 -9.21 15.82 13.18
C VAL A 136 -10.30 16.77 12.71
N ARG A 137 -11.41 16.81 13.43
CA ARG A 137 -12.45 17.81 13.17
C ARG A 137 -11.89 19.21 13.48
N HIS A 138 -12.29 20.19 12.68
CA HIS A 138 -11.85 21.57 12.85
C HIS A 138 -12.18 22.13 14.24
N ASP A 139 -13.42 21.88 14.71
CA ASP A 139 -13.87 22.31 16.04
C ASP A 139 -13.04 21.66 17.17
N PHE A 140 -12.61 20.40 17.03
CA PHE A 140 -11.69 19.79 17.98
C PHE A 140 -10.34 20.50 18.01
N ALA A 141 -9.78 20.81 16.83
CA ALA A 141 -8.50 21.51 16.75
C ALA A 141 -8.54 22.91 17.38
N GLU A 142 -9.67 23.62 17.26
CA GLU A 142 -9.85 24.96 17.84
C GLU A 142 -10.15 24.92 19.34
N THR A 143 -11.11 24.10 19.76
CA THR A 143 -11.60 24.12 21.15
C THR A 143 -10.73 23.30 22.10
N ARG A 144 -9.96 22.33 21.57
CA ARG A 144 -9.06 21.43 22.31
C ARG A 144 -7.62 21.50 21.80
N ALA A 145 -7.15 22.69 21.48
CA ALA A 145 -5.83 22.91 20.86
C ALA A 145 -4.68 22.23 21.63
N SER A 146 -4.63 22.36 22.95
CA SER A 146 -3.60 21.73 23.79
C SER A 146 -3.60 20.20 23.72
N GLU A 147 -4.77 19.58 23.58
CA GLU A 147 -4.86 18.12 23.43
C GLU A 147 -4.45 17.69 22.03
N HIS A 148 -4.82 18.48 21.01
CA HIS A 148 -4.39 18.25 19.64
C HIS A 148 -2.86 18.33 19.49
N GLU A 149 -2.24 19.34 20.10
CA GLU A 149 -0.76 19.49 20.14
C GLU A 149 -0.09 18.30 20.83
N ARG A 150 -0.61 17.87 21.99
CA ARG A 150 -0.09 16.69 22.70
C ARG A 150 -0.24 15.40 21.90
N LEU A 151 -1.34 15.25 21.15
CA LEU A 151 -1.55 14.11 20.25
C LEU A 151 -0.52 14.11 19.11
N ILE A 152 -0.28 15.27 18.48
CA ILE A 152 0.76 15.42 17.45
C ILE A 152 2.13 15.09 18.02
N ALA A 153 2.49 15.62 19.19
CA ALA A 153 3.78 15.34 19.84
C ALA A 153 3.97 13.83 20.09
N ALA A 154 2.98 13.16 20.66
CA ALA A 154 3.03 11.71 20.90
C ALA A 154 3.17 10.90 19.60
N LEU A 155 2.49 11.30 18.53
CA LEU A 155 2.60 10.64 17.23
C LEU A 155 3.97 10.90 16.58
N LEU A 156 4.54 12.08 16.72
CA LEU A 156 5.90 12.37 16.28
C LEU A 156 6.94 11.48 16.98
N GLU A 157 6.81 11.32 18.30
CA GLU A 157 7.67 10.39 19.06
C GLU A 157 7.51 8.95 18.58
N ALA A 158 6.27 8.50 18.35
CA ALA A 158 6.02 7.17 17.84
C ALA A 158 6.58 6.95 16.41
N CYS A 159 6.47 7.94 15.54
CA CYS A 159 7.07 7.89 14.20
C CYS A 159 8.60 7.85 14.28
N ALA A 160 9.19 8.67 15.14
CA ALA A 160 10.65 8.67 15.38
C ALA A 160 11.13 7.32 15.93
N PHE A 161 10.35 6.70 16.82
CA PHE A 161 10.62 5.35 17.32
C PHE A 161 10.59 4.33 16.18
N CYS A 162 9.57 4.39 15.31
CA CYS A 162 9.43 3.47 14.17
C CYS A 162 10.56 3.62 13.14
N ASP A 163 11.11 4.82 12.97
CA ASP A 163 12.18 5.08 12.01
C ASP A 163 13.56 4.57 12.47
N GLN A 164 13.72 4.29 13.77
CA GLN A 164 14.99 3.79 14.30
C GLN A 164 15.22 2.32 13.92
N PRO A 165 16.34 1.98 13.26
CA PRO A 165 16.63 0.59 12.85
C PRO A 165 16.62 -0.40 14.02
N ALA A 166 17.10 0.01 15.19
CA ALA A 166 17.15 -0.84 16.39
C ALA A 166 15.75 -1.29 16.87
N ASN A 167 14.69 -0.56 16.53
CA ASN A 167 13.32 -0.87 16.95
C ASN A 167 12.57 -1.75 15.95
N ARG A 168 13.09 -1.93 14.75
CA ARG A 168 12.42 -2.69 13.68
C ARG A 168 12.04 -4.13 14.04
N PRO A 169 12.89 -4.90 14.74
CA PRO A 169 12.50 -6.24 15.20
C PRO A 169 11.27 -6.21 16.09
N LEU A 170 11.25 -5.31 17.10
CA LEU A 170 10.11 -5.15 17.99
C LEU A 170 8.84 -4.72 17.23
N ILE A 171 8.97 -3.80 16.26
CA ILE A 171 7.84 -3.34 15.45
C ILE A 171 7.27 -4.50 14.63
N SER A 172 8.11 -5.34 14.02
CA SER A 172 7.65 -6.50 13.25
C SER A 172 6.90 -7.51 14.13
N GLU A 173 7.38 -7.77 15.34
CA GLU A 173 6.72 -8.63 16.32
C GLU A 173 5.37 -8.05 16.77
N MET A 174 5.30 -6.74 17.02
CA MET A 174 4.05 -6.08 17.39
C MET A 174 3.02 -6.17 16.24
N LEU A 175 3.42 -5.86 15.02
CA LEU A 175 2.54 -5.89 13.86
C LEU A 175 2.04 -7.31 13.54
N ALA A 176 2.81 -8.34 13.85
CA ALA A 176 2.41 -9.74 13.65
C ALA A 176 1.24 -10.18 14.55
N GLN A 177 0.97 -9.46 15.63
CA GLN A 177 -0.08 -9.84 16.58
C GLN A 177 -1.48 -9.72 15.96
N PRO A 178 -2.44 -10.59 16.34
CA PRO A 178 -3.79 -10.64 15.75
C PRO A 178 -4.59 -9.34 15.83
N GLN A 179 -4.34 -8.51 16.84
CA GLN A 179 -5.02 -7.22 17.03
C GLN A 179 -4.48 -6.11 16.11
N TYR A 180 -3.38 -6.35 15.38
CA TYR A 180 -2.79 -5.40 14.44
C TYR A 180 -2.89 -5.93 13.00
N VAL A 181 -1.77 -6.18 12.33
CA VAL A 181 -1.78 -6.59 10.92
C VAL A 181 -2.05 -8.09 10.75
N ASN A 182 -1.65 -8.91 11.74
CA ASN A 182 -1.82 -10.36 11.72
C ASN A 182 -1.22 -11.01 10.46
N ALA A 183 0.01 -10.64 10.14
CA ALA A 183 0.79 -11.23 9.05
C ALA A 183 2.02 -11.96 9.59
N PRO A 184 2.64 -12.88 8.83
CA PRO A 184 3.84 -13.58 9.25
C PRO A 184 4.97 -12.62 9.63
N THR A 185 5.64 -12.89 10.76
CA THR A 185 6.69 -12.00 11.29
C THR A 185 7.84 -11.83 10.30
N ASP A 186 8.23 -12.88 9.58
CA ASP A 186 9.34 -12.81 8.62
C ASP A 186 9.01 -11.90 7.42
N CYS A 187 7.78 -11.97 6.91
CA CYS A 187 7.30 -11.02 5.90
C CYS A 187 7.38 -9.57 6.43
N LEU A 188 6.95 -9.34 7.68
CA LEU A 188 6.99 -8.01 8.29
C LEU A 188 8.41 -7.51 8.53
N LYS A 189 9.35 -8.38 8.93
CA LYS A 189 10.78 -8.03 9.04
C LYS A 189 11.34 -7.50 7.73
N ASN A 190 11.05 -8.18 6.62
CA ASN A 190 11.48 -7.75 5.29
C ASN A 190 10.92 -6.36 4.94
N ILE A 191 9.64 -6.11 5.23
CA ILE A 191 8.97 -4.83 4.94
C ILE A 191 9.55 -3.68 5.76
N VAL A 192 9.79 -3.88 7.05
CA VAL A 192 10.36 -2.83 7.92
C VAL A 192 11.88 -2.72 7.78
N GLY A 193 12.51 -3.61 7.01
CA GLY A 193 13.95 -3.58 6.73
C GLY A 193 14.80 -4.02 7.94
N VAL A 194 14.42 -5.10 8.61
CA VAL A 194 15.27 -5.76 9.61
C VAL A 194 16.44 -6.39 8.88
N GLU A 195 17.67 -6.01 9.23
CA GLU A 195 18.88 -6.63 8.70
C GLU A 195 19.07 -8.00 9.35
N GLU A 196 19.23 -9.05 8.55
CA GLU A 196 19.67 -10.34 9.05
C GLU A 196 21.18 -10.28 9.33
N SER A 197 21.59 -10.85 10.45
CA SER A 197 22.97 -10.80 10.96
C SER A 197 23.98 -11.60 10.13
N ASP A 198 23.56 -12.27 9.05
CA ASP A 198 24.41 -13.11 8.21
C ASP A 198 25.07 -12.40 7.01
N GLY A 199 24.81 -11.10 6.83
CA GLY A 199 25.49 -10.27 5.81
C GLY A 199 25.15 -10.63 4.36
N SER A 200 24.16 -11.52 4.10
CA SER A 200 23.83 -11.99 2.74
C SER A 200 22.70 -11.24 2.07
N GLY A 201 22.00 -10.34 2.78
CA GLY A 201 20.89 -9.56 2.28
C GLY A 201 21.24 -8.08 2.13
N THR A 202 21.13 -7.54 0.93
CA THR A 202 20.93 -6.09 0.77
C THR A 202 19.55 -5.76 1.38
N ALA A 203 19.56 -5.28 2.63
CA ALA A 203 18.36 -4.73 3.24
C ALA A 203 17.81 -3.65 2.29
N GLY A 204 16.72 -3.95 1.62
CA GLY A 204 16.03 -2.96 0.80
C GLY A 204 15.64 -1.77 1.65
N ALA A 205 15.66 -0.56 1.12
CA ALA A 205 15.15 0.59 1.85
C ALA A 205 13.70 0.29 2.28
N PRO A 206 13.32 0.56 3.54
CA PRO A 206 11.97 0.28 4.02
C PRO A 206 10.94 0.94 3.11
N LEU A 207 9.87 0.20 2.79
CA LEU A 207 8.82 0.68 1.89
C LEU A 207 7.99 1.82 2.48
N ASN A 208 7.95 1.91 3.81
CA ASN A 208 7.27 2.98 4.53
C ASN A 208 8.29 3.93 5.17
N ILE A 209 8.03 5.22 5.04
CA ILE A 209 8.82 6.29 5.65
C ILE A 209 7.91 7.00 6.65
N PHE A 210 8.26 6.95 7.94
CA PHE A 210 7.44 7.54 9.00
C PHE A 210 7.86 8.97 9.32
N TYR A 211 8.85 9.15 10.15
CA TYR A 211 9.20 10.43 10.75
C TYR A 211 9.95 11.41 9.84
N LYS A 212 10.75 10.92 8.91
CA LYS A 212 11.75 11.68 8.15
C LYS A 212 11.27 12.97 7.48
N TYR A 213 9.97 13.04 7.14
CA TYR A 213 9.37 14.16 6.40
C TYR A 213 8.24 14.88 7.17
N ASN A 214 8.15 14.68 8.49
CA ASN A 214 7.22 15.44 9.34
C ASN A 214 7.86 16.70 9.93
#